data_226a85b2308eb4a00cdef052445c84e2
#
_entry.id   226a85b2308eb4a00cdef052445c84e2
#
_cell.length_a   1.000
_cell.length_b   1.000
_cell.length_c   1.000
_cell.angle_alpha   90.00
_cell.angle_beta   90.00
_cell.angle_gamma   90.00
#
_symmetry.space_group_name_H-M   'P 1'
#
loop_
_entity.id
_entity.type
_entity.pdbx_description
1 polymer ?
#
loop_
_entity_poly.entity_id
_entity_poly.type
_entity_poly.pdbx_seq_one_letter_code
_entity_poly.pdbx_strand_id
1 'polypeptide(L)'
;MLNSEKMVASIGNQDLDHADKYFKKALQEDPAEVLVELAEYLESIGFLPQAQEIYEKVRFDFPEVNVNLAQIAAEDGDIEKAFLFLDAIPEDSEDYLSALVVKADLYQMEGLTDVARDKLLEASQLSDDSIIIFGLAEMEFELGNFEQAIHYYAKLDNRELLEATGVSTYERIGKAYASLGKFEAAREFLEKAIEIEYDDTIAFELATLLYDQEEYQKANFYFKQIETMSADFEGYEYIYALSLHAEHKT
;
A
#
# COMPACT_ATOMS: atom_id res chain seq x y z
N MET A 1 21.19 26.80 22.39
CA MET A 1 20.02 26.63 21.50
C MET A 1 20.54 26.65 20.08
N LEU A 2 20.46 25.50 19.42
CA LEU A 2 20.92 25.30 18.05
C LEU A 2 20.10 26.13 17.05
N ASN A 3 20.60 26.32 15.83
CA ASN A 3 19.86 27.07 14.84
C ASN A 3 18.64 26.27 14.36
N SER A 4 18.74 24.95 14.31
CA SER A 4 17.62 24.02 14.07
C SER A 4 16.48 24.24 15.06
N GLU A 5 16.77 24.29 16.36
CA GLU A 5 15.76 24.54 17.41
C GLU A 5 15.10 25.92 17.26
N LYS A 6 15.88 26.95 16.88
CA LYS A 6 15.34 28.30 16.62
C LYS A 6 14.45 28.32 15.37
N MET A 7 14.81 27.55 14.33
CA MET A 7 13.98 27.41 13.15
C MET A 7 12.63 26.81 13.48
N VAL A 8 12.63 25.67 14.20
CA VAL A 8 11.40 24.98 14.62
C VAL A 8 10.52 25.90 15.47
N ALA A 9 11.11 26.65 16.44
CA ALA A 9 10.39 27.62 17.24
C ALA A 9 9.79 28.76 16.40
N SER A 10 10.51 29.24 15.38
CA SER A 10 10.02 30.27 14.46
C SER A 10 8.85 29.77 13.60
N ILE A 11 8.90 28.53 13.12
CA ILE A 11 7.79 27.89 12.40
C ILE A 11 6.56 27.79 13.30
N GLY A 12 6.72 27.34 14.55
CA GLY A 12 5.64 27.26 15.53
C GLY A 12 5.00 28.62 15.86
N ASN A 13 5.75 29.70 15.76
CA ASN A 13 5.27 31.07 15.93
C ASN A 13 4.77 31.70 14.60
N GLN A 14 4.74 30.96 13.50
CA GLN A 14 4.38 31.45 12.16
C GLN A 14 5.29 32.57 11.64
N ASP A 15 6.52 32.66 12.11
CA ASP A 15 7.53 33.63 11.71
C ASP A 15 8.47 32.99 10.67
N LEU A 16 8.00 32.93 9.42
CA LEU A 16 8.71 32.26 8.32
C LEU A 16 9.99 32.98 7.91
N ASP A 17 10.08 34.31 8.09
CA ASP A 17 11.29 35.09 7.78
C ASP A 17 12.45 34.70 8.70
N HIS A 18 12.17 34.57 10.00
CA HIS A 18 13.18 34.07 10.94
C HIS A 18 13.47 32.59 10.76
N ALA A 19 12.47 31.79 10.43
CA ALA A 19 12.67 30.37 10.11
C ALA A 19 13.66 30.18 8.95
N ASP A 20 13.50 30.88 7.83
CA ASP A 20 14.43 30.84 6.70
C ASP A 20 15.86 31.28 7.09
N LYS A 21 15.96 32.34 7.90
CA LYS A 21 17.26 32.80 8.40
C LYS A 21 17.96 31.76 9.28
N TYR A 22 17.22 31.08 10.14
CA TYR A 22 17.77 30.04 11.00
C TYR A 22 18.06 28.76 10.23
N PHE A 23 17.27 28.42 9.23
CA PHE A 23 17.55 27.33 8.31
C PHE A 23 18.94 27.48 7.66
N LYS A 24 19.19 28.64 7.03
CA LYS A 24 20.48 28.92 6.39
C LYS A 24 21.67 28.84 7.37
N LYS A 25 21.45 29.21 8.63
CA LYS A 25 22.49 29.07 9.64
C LYS A 25 22.65 27.64 10.12
N ALA A 26 21.55 26.89 10.30
CA ALA A 26 21.60 25.50 10.66
C ALA A 26 22.41 24.69 9.64
N LEU A 27 22.16 24.90 8.36
CA LEU A 27 22.94 24.26 7.29
C LEU A 27 24.46 24.48 7.39
N GLN A 28 24.90 25.59 7.97
CA GLN A 28 26.32 25.96 8.06
C GLN A 28 26.97 25.57 9.39
N GLU A 29 26.22 25.61 10.46
CA GLU A 29 26.75 25.64 11.84
C GLU A 29 26.33 24.41 12.66
N ASP A 30 25.17 23.80 12.36
CA ASP A 30 24.64 22.70 13.17
C ASP A 30 25.26 21.34 12.76
N PRO A 31 25.42 20.39 13.70
CA PRO A 31 25.94 19.04 13.41
C PRO A 31 25.03 18.28 12.46
N ALA A 32 25.62 17.34 11.69
CA ALA A 32 24.89 16.58 10.66
C ALA A 32 23.77 15.72 11.27
N GLU A 33 23.96 15.11 12.42
CA GLU A 33 22.93 14.35 13.14
C GLU A 33 21.71 15.19 13.48
N VAL A 34 21.95 16.44 13.92
CA VAL A 34 20.85 17.39 14.21
C VAL A 34 20.14 17.86 12.94
N LEU A 35 20.88 17.94 11.84
CA LEU A 35 20.30 18.26 10.54
C LEU A 35 19.38 17.13 10.05
N VAL A 36 19.74 15.86 10.25
CA VAL A 36 18.85 14.74 9.93
C VAL A 36 17.54 14.84 10.70
N GLU A 37 17.60 15.02 12.03
CA GLU A 37 16.38 15.20 12.86
C GLU A 37 15.53 16.40 12.39
N LEU A 38 16.19 17.50 11.99
CA LEU A 38 15.49 18.67 11.45
C LEU A 38 14.81 18.34 10.12
N ALA A 39 15.47 17.61 9.23
CA ALA A 39 14.90 17.25 7.93
C ALA A 39 13.68 16.35 8.07
N GLU A 40 13.74 15.33 8.93
CA GLU A 40 12.59 14.47 9.24
C GLU A 40 11.40 15.27 9.78
N TYR A 41 11.66 16.20 10.69
CA TYR A 41 10.61 17.10 11.18
C TYR A 41 10.02 17.97 10.06
N LEU A 42 10.87 18.58 9.22
CA LEU A 42 10.43 19.44 8.11
C LEU A 42 9.62 18.66 7.08
N GLU A 43 10.02 17.44 6.78
CA GLU A 43 9.28 16.50 5.92
C GLU A 43 7.89 16.22 6.49
N SER A 44 7.80 15.89 7.79
CA SER A 44 6.54 15.57 8.46
C SER A 44 5.51 16.72 8.45
N ILE A 45 5.98 17.98 8.33
CA ILE A 45 5.13 19.17 8.29
C ILE A 45 5.02 19.78 6.87
N GLY A 46 5.51 19.07 5.83
CA GLY A 46 5.38 19.46 4.44
C GLY A 46 6.38 20.51 3.93
N PHE A 47 7.47 20.77 4.65
CA PHE A 47 8.57 21.64 4.19
C PHE A 47 9.56 20.82 3.35
N LEU A 48 9.06 20.15 2.32
CA LEU A 48 9.82 19.22 1.48
C LEU A 48 11.08 19.81 0.83
N PRO A 49 11.08 21.05 0.26
CA PRO A 49 12.28 21.61 -0.33
C PRO A 49 13.43 21.78 0.68
N GLN A 50 13.12 22.20 1.91
CA GLN A 50 14.12 22.37 2.97
C GLN A 50 14.62 21.01 3.49
N ALA A 51 13.72 20.04 3.65
CA ALA A 51 14.08 18.66 4.02
C ALA A 51 15.03 18.06 2.96
N GLN A 52 14.68 18.18 1.69
CA GLN A 52 15.50 17.71 0.58
C GLN A 52 16.90 18.35 0.57
N GLU A 53 17.00 19.67 0.76
CA GLU A 53 18.30 20.38 0.80
C GLU A 53 19.20 19.84 1.92
N ILE A 54 18.62 19.54 3.09
CA ILE A 54 19.36 18.93 4.20
C ILE A 54 19.79 17.51 3.82
N TYR A 55 18.87 16.66 3.38
CA TYR A 55 19.17 15.28 3.02
C TYR A 55 20.25 15.18 1.95
N GLU A 56 20.19 16.01 0.90
CA GLU A 56 21.23 16.08 -0.14
C GLU A 56 22.62 16.45 0.45
N LYS A 57 22.64 17.28 1.47
CA LYS A 57 23.87 17.69 2.14
C LYS A 57 24.49 16.57 2.98
N VAL A 58 23.65 15.81 3.69
CA VAL A 58 24.14 14.83 4.68
C VAL A 58 24.24 13.40 4.17
N ARG A 59 23.68 13.08 3.01
CA ARG A 59 23.52 11.71 2.48
C ARG A 59 24.78 10.87 2.34
N PHE A 60 25.94 11.48 2.32
CA PHE A 60 27.21 10.74 2.24
C PHE A 60 27.69 10.26 3.61
N ASP A 61 27.30 10.96 4.67
CA ASP A 61 27.58 10.60 6.06
C ASP A 61 26.45 9.76 6.66
N PHE A 62 25.21 9.92 6.14
CA PHE A 62 23.97 9.26 6.55
C PHE A 62 23.29 8.64 5.31
N PRO A 63 23.78 7.47 4.82
CA PRO A 63 23.23 6.86 3.60
C PRO A 63 21.73 6.52 3.68
N GLU A 64 21.18 6.30 4.88
CA GLU A 64 19.78 6.02 5.16
C GLU A 64 18.83 7.10 4.59
N VAL A 65 19.24 8.36 4.61
CA VAL A 65 18.41 9.47 4.09
C VAL A 65 18.17 9.41 2.58
N ASN A 66 18.88 8.52 1.86
CA ASN A 66 18.59 8.29 0.46
C ASN A 66 17.19 7.67 0.23
N VAL A 67 16.62 6.97 1.22
CA VAL A 67 15.22 6.49 1.14
C VAL A 67 14.27 7.69 1.07
N ASN A 68 14.45 8.67 1.96
CA ASN A 68 13.63 9.90 1.99
C ASN A 68 13.79 10.71 0.69
N LEU A 69 15.03 10.86 0.22
CA LEU A 69 15.31 11.54 -1.05
C LEU A 69 14.66 10.85 -2.24
N ALA A 70 14.62 9.51 -2.24
CA ALA A 70 13.94 8.74 -3.28
C ALA A 70 12.43 8.95 -3.25
N GLN A 71 11.83 8.96 -2.07
CA GLN A 71 10.39 9.21 -1.92
C GLN A 71 10.01 10.64 -2.39
N ILE A 72 10.77 11.65 -1.98
CA ILE A 72 10.56 13.04 -2.44
C ILE A 72 10.70 13.13 -3.96
N ALA A 73 11.73 12.50 -4.55
CA ALA A 73 11.92 12.49 -5.99
C ALA A 73 10.77 11.80 -6.74
N ALA A 74 10.24 10.70 -6.17
CA ALA A 74 9.09 9.99 -6.73
C ALA A 74 7.81 10.83 -6.68
N GLU A 75 7.56 11.55 -5.59
CA GLU A 75 6.43 12.48 -5.46
C GLU A 75 6.51 13.64 -6.47
N ASP A 76 7.72 14.10 -6.77
CA ASP A 76 7.98 15.10 -7.80
C ASP A 76 7.89 14.52 -9.24
N GLY A 77 7.70 13.20 -9.38
CA GLY A 77 7.63 12.49 -10.66
C GLY A 77 9.01 12.20 -11.30
N ASP A 78 10.10 12.44 -10.58
CA ASP A 78 11.46 12.14 -11.03
C ASP A 78 11.90 10.73 -10.62
N ILE A 79 11.30 9.74 -11.28
CA ILE A 79 11.51 8.32 -10.99
C ILE A 79 12.96 7.89 -11.22
N GLU A 80 13.64 8.44 -12.23
CA GLU A 80 15.06 8.15 -12.48
C GLU A 80 15.93 8.59 -11.30
N LYS A 81 15.68 9.79 -10.77
CA LYS A 81 16.39 10.31 -9.60
C LYS A 81 16.09 9.49 -8.34
N ALA A 82 14.85 9.04 -8.18
CA ALA A 82 14.46 8.16 -7.08
C ALA A 82 15.29 6.86 -7.09
N PHE A 83 15.40 6.18 -8.24
CA PHE A 83 16.24 4.99 -8.37
C PHE A 83 17.73 5.26 -8.08
N LEU A 84 18.27 6.40 -8.54
CA LEU A 84 19.66 6.76 -8.25
C LEU A 84 19.94 6.88 -6.75
N PHE A 85 19.00 7.42 -5.98
CA PHE A 85 19.13 7.48 -4.52
C PHE A 85 19.07 6.08 -3.88
N LEU A 86 18.11 5.24 -4.30
CA LEU A 86 17.95 3.89 -3.76
C LEU A 86 19.13 2.98 -4.11
N ASP A 87 19.73 3.16 -5.29
CA ASP A 87 20.91 2.40 -5.71
C ASP A 87 22.19 2.82 -4.96
N ALA A 88 22.18 3.96 -4.30
CA ALA A 88 23.26 4.41 -3.45
C ALA A 88 23.27 3.75 -2.07
N ILE A 89 22.20 3.03 -1.69
CA ILE A 89 22.08 2.32 -0.40
C ILE A 89 22.78 0.96 -0.53
N PRO A 90 23.82 0.67 0.31
CA PRO A 90 24.54 -0.60 0.25
C PRO A 90 23.65 -1.78 0.67
N GLU A 91 23.89 -2.97 0.07
CA GLU A 91 23.14 -4.20 0.38
C GLU A 91 23.35 -4.69 1.83
N ASP A 92 24.45 -4.31 2.47
CA ASP A 92 24.76 -4.63 3.87
C ASP A 92 24.25 -3.57 4.86
N SER A 93 23.57 -2.54 4.39
CA SER A 93 22.92 -1.52 5.22
C SER A 93 21.64 -2.04 5.88
N GLU A 94 21.34 -1.54 7.08
CA GLU A 94 20.06 -1.77 7.75
C GLU A 94 18.88 -1.21 6.93
N ASP A 95 19.12 -0.21 6.07
CA ASP A 95 18.12 0.45 5.23
C ASP A 95 17.90 -0.24 3.88
N TYR A 96 18.68 -1.29 3.57
CA TYR A 96 18.54 -2.00 2.31
C TYR A 96 17.15 -2.62 2.12
N LEU A 97 16.57 -3.14 3.21
CA LEU A 97 15.19 -3.64 3.19
C LEU A 97 14.19 -2.56 2.78
N SER A 98 14.29 -1.37 3.36
CA SER A 98 13.43 -0.23 3.01
C SER A 98 13.66 0.19 1.55
N ALA A 99 14.89 0.18 1.09
CA ALA A 99 15.21 0.49 -0.30
C ALA A 99 14.58 -0.51 -1.29
N LEU A 100 14.56 -1.81 -0.96
CA LEU A 100 13.90 -2.83 -1.77
C LEU A 100 12.40 -2.62 -1.86
N VAL A 101 11.75 -2.30 -0.74
CA VAL A 101 10.29 -2.03 -0.71
C VAL A 101 9.96 -0.81 -1.56
N VAL A 102 10.67 0.30 -1.38
CA VAL A 102 10.43 1.51 -2.19
C VAL A 102 10.73 1.26 -3.68
N LYS A 103 11.77 0.49 -4.02
CA LYS A 103 12.02 0.10 -5.41
C LYS A 103 10.86 -0.72 -5.98
N ALA A 104 10.29 -1.63 -5.20
CA ALA A 104 9.13 -2.42 -5.64
C ALA A 104 7.93 -1.51 -5.94
N ASP A 105 7.63 -0.55 -5.06
CA ASP A 105 6.54 0.42 -5.27
C ASP A 105 6.77 1.25 -6.55
N LEU A 106 7.99 1.73 -6.78
CA LEU A 106 8.32 2.48 -7.99
C LEU A 106 8.17 1.63 -9.27
N TYR A 107 8.64 0.38 -9.26
CA TYR A 107 8.44 -0.54 -10.40
C TYR A 107 6.96 -0.84 -10.63
N GLN A 108 6.16 -0.97 -9.56
CA GLN A 108 4.71 -1.14 -9.65
C GLN A 108 4.05 0.09 -10.31
N MET A 109 4.42 1.30 -9.89
CA MET A 109 3.92 2.55 -10.49
C MET A 109 4.23 2.64 -11.98
N GLU A 110 5.37 2.12 -12.42
CA GLU A 110 5.77 2.04 -13.83
C GLU A 110 5.12 0.86 -14.58
N GLY A 111 4.29 0.05 -13.92
CA GLY A 111 3.63 -1.13 -14.51
C GLY A 111 4.55 -2.32 -14.73
N LEU A 112 5.71 -2.33 -14.09
CA LEU A 112 6.70 -3.41 -14.16
C LEU A 112 6.50 -4.40 -13.00
N THR A 113 5.32 -5.00 -12.94
CA THR A 113 4.86 -5.86 -11.83
C THR A 113 5.79 -7.06 -11.58
N ASP A 114 6.38 -7.65 -12.63
CA ASP A 114 7.33 -8.77 -12.52
C ASP A 114 8.63 -8.33 -11.82
N VAL A 115 9.13 -7.13 -12.10
CA VAL A 115 10.33 -6.58 -11.45
C VAL A 115 10.01 -6.17 -10.01
N ALA A 116 8.85 -5.56 -9.77
CA ALA A 116 8.35 -5.24 -8.43
C ALA A 116 8.29 -6.49 -7.54
N ARG A 117 7.67 -7.57 -8.07
CA ARG A 117 7.63 -8.88 -7.40
C ARG A 117 9.03 -9.38 -7.03
N ASP A 118 9.99 -9.32 -7.95
CA ASP A 118 11.36 -9.80 -7.70
C ASP A 118 12.02 -9.01 -6.57
N LYS A 119 11.76 -7.69 -6.45
CA LYS A 119 12.25 -6.87 -5.33
C LYS A 119 11.59 -7.23 -4.01
N LEU A 120 10.28 -7.47 -4.00
CA LEU A 120 9.59 -7.95 -2.79
C LEU A 120 10.00 -9.39 -2.41
N LEU A 121 10.31 -10.24 -3.39
CA LEU A 121 10.84 -11.57 -3.12
C LEU A 121 12.22 -11.50 -2.44
N GLU A 122 13.08 -10.59 -2.88
CA GLU A 122 14.37 -10.30 -2.24
C GLU A 122 14.15 -9.76 -0.81
N ALA A 123 13.24 -8.80 -0.63
CA ALA A 123 12.88 -8.26 0.67
C ALA A 123 12.34 -9.34 1.64
N SER A 124 11.55 -10.28 1.15
CA SER A 124 10.99 -11.38 1.94
C SER A 124 12.03 -12.39 2.42
N GLN A 125 13.22 -12.40 1.86
CA GLN A 125 14.35 -13.20 2.37
C GLN A 125 15.06 -12.52 3.55
N LEU A 126 14.86 -11.21 3.72
CA LEU A 126 15.44 -10.40 4.78
C LEU A 126 14.48 -10.18 5.94
N SER A 127 13.18 -10.21 5.69
CA SER A 127 12.15 -9.94 6.70
C SER A 127 10.86 -10.72 6.43
N ASP A 128 10.26 -11.23 7.52
CA ASP A 128 8.94 -11.87 7.50
C ASP A 128 7.81 -10.85 7.75
N ASP A 129 8.05 -9.56 7.49
CA ASP A 129 7.06 -8.49 7.68
C ASP A 129 5.79 -8.77 6.84
N SER A 130 4.64 -8.67 7.49
CA SER A 130 3.34 -8.98 6.88
C SER A 130 3.00 -8.06 5.70
N ILE A 131 3.47 -6.81 5.70
CA ILE A 131 3.26 -5.87 4.58
C ILE A 131 4.08 -6.29 3.35
N ILE A 132 5.31 -6.78 3.54
CA ILE A 132 6.13 -7.31 2.44
C ILE A 132 5.49 -8.57 1.84
N ILE A 133 5.04 -9.49 2.70
CA ILE A 133 4.36 -10.72 2.25
C ILE A 133 3.04 -10.39 1.55
N PHE A 134 2.29 -9.39 2.04
CA PHE A 134 1.08 -8.91 1.40
C PHE A 134 1.37 -8.30 0.02
N GLY A 135 2.36 -7.40 -0.08
CA GLY A 135 2.79 -6.83 -1.36
C GLY A 135 3.19 -7.92 -2.37
N LEU A 136 3.95 -8.93 -1.93
CA LEU A 136 4.31 -10.06 -2.79
C LEU A 136 3.08 -10.86 -3.25
N ALA A 137 2.10 -11.08 -2.38
CA ALA A 137 0.85 -11.73 -2.74
C ALA A 137 0.05 -10.94 -3.79
N GLU A 138 -0.03 -9.60 -3.65
CA GLU A 138 -0.68 -8.72 -4.62
C GLU A 138 0.03 -8.78 -5.99
N MET A 139 1.38 -8.75 -6.02
CA MET A 139 2.13 -8.87 -7.27
C MET A 139 1.87 -10.22 -7.97
N GLU A 140 1.88 -11.31 -7.22
CA GLU A 140 1.57 -12.64 -7.78
C GLU A 140 0.14 -12.71 -8.30
N PHE A 141 -0.80 -12.06 -7.61
CA PHE A 141 -2.19 -11.99 -8.07
C PHE A 141 -2.32 -11.21 -9.38
N GLU A 142 -1.70 -10.05 -9.49
CA GLU A 142 -1.68 -9.22 -10.71
C GLU A 142 -1.03 -9.94 -11.90
N LEU A 143 0.02 -10.72 -11.65
CA LEU A 143 0.69 -11.54 -12.67
C LEU A 143 -0.12 -12.78 -13.08
N GLY A 144 -1.26 -13.03 -12.44
CA GLY A 144 -2.10 -14.21 -12.70
C GLY A 144 -1.59 -15.50 -12.08
N ASN A 145 -0.61 -15.43 -11.20
CA ASN A 145 -0.05 -16.56 -10.47
C ASN A 145 -0.89 -16.85 -9.20
N PHE A 146 -2.17 -17.14 -9.40
CA PHE A 146 -3.17 -17.20 -8.32
C PHE A 146 -2.86 -18.23 -7.24
N GLU A 147 -2.27 -19.40 -7.57
CA GLU A 147 -1.84 -20.38 -6.56
C GLU A 147 -0.75 -19.81 -5.66
N GLN A 148 0.20 -19.05 -6.21
CA GLN A 148 1.24 -18.41 -5.41
C GLN A 148 0.67 -17.27 -4.57
N ALA A 149 -0.22 -16.47 -5.13
CA ALA A 149 -0.94 -15.43 -4.39
C ALA A 149 -1.66 -16.01 -3.17
N ILE A 150 -2.44 -17.08 -3.34
CA ILE A 150 -3.12 -17.80 -2.25
C ILE A 150 -2.12 -18.29 -1.20
N HIS A 151 -0.97 -18.84 -1.63
CA HIS A 151 0.06 -19.32 -0.72
C HIS A 151 0.61 -18.19 0.18
N TYR A 152 0.82 -16.99 -0.38
CA TYR A 152 1.30 -15.84 0.40
C TYR A 152 0.19 -15.24 1.27
N TYR A 153 -1.03 -15.03 0.75
CA TYR A 153 -2.14 -14.54 1.57
C TYR A 153 -2.45 -15.46 2.76
N ALA A 154 -2.33 -16.78 2.59
CA ALA A 154 -2.59 -17.75 3.65
C ALA A 154 -1.57 -17.71 4.81
N LYS A 155 -0.43 -17.04 4.64
CA LYS A 155 0.56 -16.82 5.72
C LYS A 155 0.22 -15.63 6.60
N LEU A 156 -0.70 -14.76 6.17
CA LEU A 156 -1.05 -13.52 6.84
C LEU A 156 -2.18 -13.74 7.83
N ASP A 157 -2.11 -13.07 8.97
CA ASP A 157 -3.25 -12.96 9.87
C ASP A 157 -4.28 -11.98 9.29
N ASN A 158 -5.51 -12.48 9.07
CA ASN A 158 -6.56 -11.67 8.44
C ASN A 158 -6.92 -10.44 9.27
N ARG A 159 -6.92 -10.56 10.59
CA ARG A 159 -7.33 -9.47 11.46
C ARG A 159 -6.27 -8.37 11.47
N GLU A 160 -5.00 -8.75 11.62
CA GLU A 160 -3.89 -7.80 11.61
C GLU A 160 -3.82 -7.06 10.28
N LEU A 161 -3.96 -7.77 9.15
CA LEU A 161 -3.94 -7.15 7.84
C LEU A 161 -5.14 -6.21 7.63
N LEU A 162 -6.35 -6.65 8.02
CA LEU A 162 -7.56 -5.85 7.89
C LEU A 162 -7.46 -4.55 8.72
N GLU A 163 -6.94 -4.63 9.95
CA GLU A 163 -6.71 -3.46 10.81
C GLU A 163 -5.65 -2.50 10.21
N ALA A 164 -4.61 -3.04 9.58
CA ALA A 164 -3.51 -2.25 9.03
C ALA A 164 -3.83 -1.63 7.65
N THR A 165 -4.56 -2.34 6.79
CA THR A 165 -4.71 -1.99 5.37
C THR A 165 -6.17 -1.82 4.92
N GLY A 166 -7.14 -2.27 5.72
CA GLY A 166 -8.54 -2.37 5.31
C GLY A 166 -8.83 -3.52 4.33
N VAL A 167 -7.86 -4.41 4.07
CA VAL A 167 -7.99 -5.52 3.12
C VAL A 167 -8.12 -6.85 3.84
N SER A 168 -9.14 -7.65 3.46
CA SER A 168 -9.33 -9.00 3.99
C SER A 168 -8.53 -10.03 3.18
N THR A 169 -7.73 -10.85 3.88
CA THR A 169 -7.06 -12.00 3.24
C THR A 169 -8.06 -12.99 2.68
N TYR A 170 -9.21 -13.16 3.33
CA TYR A 170 -10.26 -14.07 2.85
C TYR A 170 -10.88 -13.57 1.54
N GLU A 171 -11.11 -12.28 1.40
CA GLU A 171 -11.54 -11.67 0.14
C GLU A 171 -10.53 -11.96 -0.97
N ARG A 172 -9.24 -11.68 -0.74
CA ARG A 172 -8.17 -11.89 -1.73
C ARG A 172 -8.03 -13.36 -2.13
N ILE A 173 -8.08 -14.27 -1.18
CA ILE A 173 -8.05 -15.73 -1.44
C ILE A 173 -9.30 -16.15 -2.22
N GLY A 174 -10.48 -15.64 -1.86
CA GLY A 174 -11.72 -15.91 -2.58
C GLY A 174 -11.65 -15.49 -4.05
N LYS A 175 -11.17 -14.28 -4.32
CA LYS A 175 -10.93 -13.75 -5.68
C LYS A 175 -9.93 -14.61 -6.47
N ALA A 176 -8.84 -15.02 -5.84
CA ALA A 176 -7.85 -15.87 -6.47
C ALA A 176 -8.43 -17.26 -6.84
N TYR A 177 -9.23 -17.86 -5.95
CA TYR A 177 -9.93 -19.11 -6.25
C TYR A 177 -10.96 -18.96 -7.39
N ALA A 178 -11.69 -17.83 -7.43
CA ALA A 178 -12.62 -17.54 -8.52
C ALA A 178 -11.88 -17.45 -9.86
N SER A 179 -10.73 -16.77 -9.89
CA SER A 179 -9.87 -16.67 -11.07
C SER A 179 -9.32 -18.03 -11.54
N LEU A 180 -9.14 -18.99 -10.62
CA LEU A 180 -8.76 -20.37 -10.92
C LEU A 180 -9.95 -21.26 -11.35
N GLY A 181 -11.19 -20.72 -11.37
CA GLY A 181 -12.40 -21.52 -11.63
C GLY A 181 -12.78 -22.46 -10.48
N LYS A 182 -12.18 -22.29 -9.29
CA LYS A 182 -12.49 -23.08 -8.09
C LYS A 182 -13.62 -22.43 -7.29
N PHE A 183 -14.80 -22.39 -7.87
CA PHE A 183 -15.92 -21.55 -7.41
C PHE A 183 -16.45 -21.92 -6.01
N GLU A 184 -16.43 -23.19 -5.62
CA GLU A 184 -16.85 -23.57 -4.26
C GLU A 184 -15.89 -23.05 -3.19
N ALA A 185 -14.59 -23.13 -3.43
CA ALA A 185 -13.59 -22.55 -2.54
C ALA A 185 -13.70 -21.00 -2.52
N ALA A 186 -13.88 -20.39 -3.69
CA ALA A 186 -14.09 -18.93 -3.78
C ALA A 186 -15.27 -18.48 -2.91
N ARG A 187 -16.41 -19.17 -3.04
CA ARG A 187 -17.60 -18.89 -2.22
C ARG A 187 -17.31 -18.99 -0.72
N GLU A 188 -16.68 -20.11 -0.29
CA GLU A 188 -16.37 -20.32 1.13
C GLU A 188 -15.53 -19.17 1.71
N PHE A 189 -14.54 -18.68 0.97
CA PHE A 189 -13.68 -17.60 1.44
C PHE A 189 -14.37 -16.23 1.39
N LEU A 190 -15.17 -15.94 0.37
CA LEU A 190 -15.95 -14.70 0.29
C LEU A 190 -17.04 -14.66 1.38
N GLU A 191 -17.70 -15.79 1.68
CA GLU A 191 -18.65 -15.89 2.79
C GLU A 191 -17.96 -15.60 4.13
N LYS A 192 -16.77 -16.14 4.37
CA LYS A 192 -15.97 -15.83 5.58
C LYS A 192 -15.60 -14.35 5.68
N ALA A 193 -15.26 -13.72 4.56
CA ALA A 193 -14.94 -12.29 4.56
C ALA A 193 -16.14 -11.46 5.01
N ILE A 194 -17.33 -11.71 4.46
CA ILE A 194 -18.59 -11.02 4.82
C ILE A 194 -19.01 -11.29 6.27
N GLU A 195 -18.79 -12.51 6.79
CA GLU A 195 -19.11 -12.85 8.18
C GLU A 195 -18.28 -12.06 9.19
N ILE A 196 -17.03 -11.71 8.83
CA ILE A 196 -16.15 -10.92 9.69
C ILE A 196 -16.51 -9.44 9.62
N GLU A 197 -16.63 -8.93 8.42
CA GLU A 197 -17.02 -7.55 8.15
C GLU A 197 -17.82 -7.47 6.86
N TYR A 198 -19.03 -6.91 6.94
CA TYR A 198 -19.87 -6.72 5.77
C TYR A 198 -19.27 -5.64 4.86
N ASP A 199 -19.06 -5.98 3.62
CA ASP A 199 -18.64 -5.07 2.56
C ASP A 199 -19.50 -5.30 1.30
N ASP A 200 -20.00 -4.22 0.71
CA ASP A 200 -20.90 -4.28 -0.44
C ASP A 200 -20.23 -4.84 -1.69
N THR A 201 -18.94 -4.53 -1.87
CA THR A 201 -18.15 -5.04 -3.01
C THR A 201 -18.00 -6.54 -2.91
N ILE A 202 -17.66 -7.06 -1.72
CA ILE A 202 -17.53 -8.51 -1.47
C ILE A 202 -18.91 -9.19 -1.63
N ALA A 203 -19.97 -8.58 -1.10
CA ALA A 203 -21.34 -9.09 -1.24
C ALA A 203 -21.77 -9.16 -2.72
N PHE A 204 -21.41 -8.14 -3.51
CA PHE A 204 -21.69 -8.10 -4.94
C PHE A 204 -20.90 -9.18 -5.72
N GLU A 205 -19.62 -9.36 -5.41
CA GLU A 205 -18.79 -10.41 -6.00
C GLU A 205 -19.33 -11.80 -5.70
N LEU A 206 -19.71 -12.05 -4.45
CA LEU A 206 -20.29 -13.32 -4.04
C LEU A 206 -21.66 -13.55 -4.72
N ALA A 207 -22.51 -12.53 -4.77
CA ALA A 207 -23.80 -12.62 -5.45
C ALA A 207 -23.64 -12.92 -6.95
N THR A 208 -22.68 -12.27 -7.60
CA THR A 208 -22.37 -12.48 -9.03
C THR A 208 -21.83 -13.90 -9.25
N LEU A 209 -20.91 -14.37 -8.40
CA LEU A 209 -20.37 -15.72 -8.45
C LEU A 209 -21.50 -16.76 -8.32
N LEU A 210 -22.44 -16.57 -7.38
CA LEU A 210 -23.58 -17.47 -7.18
C LEU A 210 -24.56 -17.42 -8.36
N TYR A 211 -24.77 -16.24 -8.94
CA TYR A 211 -25.57 -16.09 -10.16
C TYR A 211 -24.97 -16.90 -11.33
N ASP A 212 -23.66 -16.81 -11.54
CA ASP A 212 -22.96 -17.53 -12.60
C ASP A 212 -22.98 -19.06 -12.39
N GLN A 213 -23.11 -19.50 -11.13
CA GLN A 213 -23.30 -20.91 -10.76
C GLN A 213 -24.78 -21.35 -10.77
N GLU A 214 -25.69 -20.52 -11.26
CA GLU A 214 -27.15 -20.76 -11.30
C GLU A 214 -27.79 -20.95 -9.90
N GLU A 215 -27.07 -20.55 -8.82
CA GLU A 215 -27.58 -20.55 -7.45
C GLU A 215 -28.41 -19.28 -7.15
N TYR A 216 -29.42 -19.02 -7.95
CA TYR A 216 -30.18 -17.76 -7.99
C TYR A 216 -30.77 -17.34 -6.63
N GLN A 217 -31.28 -18.27 -5.84
CA GLN A 217 -31.86 -17.94 -4.53
C GLN A 217 -30.81 -17.37 -3.57
N LYS A 218 -29.63 -17.94 -3.56
CA LYS A 218 -28.52 -17.42 -2.73
C LYS A 218 -27.98 -16.10 -3.28
N ALA A 219 -27.84 -16.00 -4.60
CA ALA A 219 -27.45 -14.74 -5.24
C ALA A 219 -28.41 -13.61 -4.86
N ASN A 220 -29.73 -13.86 -4.96
CA ASN A 220 -30.78 -12.88 -4.61
C ASN A 220 -30.76 -12.50 -3.13
N PHE A 221 -30.33 -13.40 -2.24
CA PHE A 221 -30.16 -13.06 -0.82
C PHE A 221 -29.09 -11.96 -0.63
N TYR A 222 -27.92 -12.09 -1.26
CA TYR A 222 -26.84 -11.10 -1.16
C TYR A 222 -27.19 -9.79 -1.92
N PHE A 223 -27.79 -9.86 -3.10
CA PHE A 223 -28.27 -8.66 -3.80
C PHE A 223 -29.27 -7.87 -2.97
N LYS A 224 -30.18 -8.57 -2.27
CA LYS A 224 -31.13 -7.92 -1.37
C LYS A 224 -30.46 -7.29 -0.15
N GLN A 225 -29.39 -7.88 0.36
CA GLN A 225 -28.61 -7.24 1.42
C GLN A 225 -28.00 -5.92 0.93
N ILE A 226 -27.39 -5.89 -0.27
CA ILE A 226 -26.88 -4.66 -0.87
C ILE A 226 -27.99 -3.62 -0.99
N GLU A 227 -29.12 -3.98 -1.57
CA GLU A 227 -30.29 -3.09 -1.72
C GLU A 227 -30.74 -2.48 -0.39
N THR A 228 -30.68 -3.24 0.70
CA THR A 228 -31.19 -2.80 2.01
C THR A 228 -30.17 -2.07 2.87
N MET A 229 -28.87 -2.34 2.70
CA MET A 229 -27.82 -1.82 3.55
C MET A 229 -27.06 -0.65 2.92
N SER A 230 -27.07 -0.55 1.59
CA SER A 230 -26.22 0.38 0.84
C SER A 230 -26.98 1.09 -0.26
N ALA A 231 -27.70 2.14 0.13
CA ALA A 231 -28.50 2.95 -0.79
C ALA A 231 -27.69 3.59 -1.95
N ASP A 232 -26.38 3.75 -1.76
CA ASP A 232 -25.48 4.44 -2.69
C ASP A 232 -24.61 3.46 -3.51
N PHE A 233 -24.73 2.13 -3.32
CA PHE A 233 -24.00 1.16 -4.11
C PHE A 233 -24.70 0.96 -5.45
N GLU A 234 -24.05 1.30 -6.55
CA GLU A 234 -24.58 1.26 -7.91
C GLU A 234 -24.09 0.05 -8.70
N GLY A 235 -24.85 -0.36 -9.70
CA GLY A 235 -24.43 -1.34 -10.72
C GLY A 235 -24.82 -2.79 -10.46
N TYR A 236 -25.42 -3.11 -9.29
CA TYR A 236 -25.90 -4.46 -9.00
C TYR A 236 -27.28 -4.76 -9.59
N GLU A 237 -28.09 -3.74 -9.85
CA GLU A 237 -29.52 -3.83 -10.15
C GLU A 237 -29.79 -4.68 -11.41
N TYR A 238 -28.92 -4.54 -12.41
CA TYR A 238 -29.09 -5.28 -13.65
C TYR A 238 -28.94 -6.79 -13.44
N ILE A 239 -27.87 -7.23 -12.78
CA ILE A 239 -27.61 -8.65 -12.50
C ILE A 239 -28.65 -9.16 -11.50
N TYR A 240 -29.04 -8.37 -10.51
CA TYR A 240 -30.11 -8.72 -9.58
C TYR A 240 -31.44 -8.98 -10.29
N ALA A 241 -31.84 -8.09 -11.21
CA ALA A 241 -33.06 -8.30 -12.00
C ALA A 241 -32.99 -9.58 -12.86
N LEU A 242 -31.84 -9.87 -13.47
CA LEU A 242 -31.62 -11.11 -14.21
C LEU A 242 -31.72 -12.35 -13.30
N SER A 243 -31.14 -12.29 -12.11
CA SER A 243 -31.16 -13.37 -11.12
C SER A 243 -32.58 -13.66 -10.62
N LEU A 244 -33.36 -12.62 -10.30
CA LEU A 244 -34.78 -12.75 -9.94
C LEU A 244 -35.60 -13.38 -11.07
N HIS A 245 -35.36 -12.95 -12.31
CA HIS A 245 -36.05 -13.51 -13.46
C HIS A 245 -35.70 -14.99 -13.69
N ALA A 246 -34.44 -15.36 -13.51
CA ALA A 246 -33.98 -16.73 -13.66
C ALA A 246 -34.54 -17.65 -12.55
N GLU A 247 -34.57 -17.20 -11.29
CA GLU A 247 -35.18 -17.93 -10.18
C GLU A 247 -36.66 -18.29 -10.45
N HIS A 248 -37.42 -17.40 -11.08
CA HIS A 248 -38.85 -17.66 -11.41
C HIS A 248 -39.06 -18.62 -12.56
N LYS A 249 -38.01 -18.97 -13.32
CA LYS A 249 -38.07 -19.93 -14.42
C LYS A 249 -37.63 -21.34 -14.05
N THR A 250 -36.93 -21.49 -12.94
CA THR A 250 -36.51 -22.77 -12.38
C THR A 250 -37.54 -23.30 -11.40
#